data_9b228250da30bccc571811539d36d2b5
#
_entry.id   9b228250da30bccc571811539d36d2b5
#
_cell.length_a   1.000
_cell.length_b   1.000
_cell.length_c   1.000
_cell.angle_alpha   90.00
_cell.angle_beta   90.00
_cell.angle_gamma   90.00
#
_symmetry.space_group_name_H-M   'P 1'
#
loop_
_entity.id
_entity.type
_entity.pdbx_description
1 polymer ?
#
loop_
_entity_poly.entity_id
_entity_poly.type
_entity_poly.pdbx_seq_one_letter_code
_entity_poly.pdbx_strand_id
1 'polypeptide(L)'
;MIQYFKEFKYVFGNPGIIGLCYLAKTMLPDNERYWQNPILYVTGVKASGKTEFVNSMLKNYTETEIYSAKFGHCKYESLRHDFREQNTNLKFLHIDDINKPLTLEWTEFIKSAYEPFYRKHLVVSGHQDLSNDVALYSRTIHIDLDNLYLYQPDNFDAREALKAFLFIRNNAELRLFQFRPNHLHFLRSTVKAEIMIQDLCPNAEDRLKSNYASLLAGYLYFADIMPFAVNEVVNALTYNLNRQDTQLKKR
;
A
#
# COMPACT_ATOMS: atom_id res chain seq x y z
N MET A 1 -4.54 18.70 -5.27
CA MET A 1 -4.72 17.55 -4.35
C MET A 1 -5.94 16.72 -4.72
N ILE A 2 -7.18 17.20 -4.55
CA ILE A 2 -8.40 16.46 -4.89
C ILE A 2 -8.38 15.89 -6.32
N GLN A 3 -7.94 16.70 -7.29
CA GLN A 3 -7.79 16.24 -8.68
C GLN A 3 -6.80 15.08 -8.80
N TYR A 4 -5.67 15.10 -8.08
CA TYR A 4 -4.69 14.03 -8.10
C TYR A 4 -5.30 12.70 -7.63
N PHE A 5 -6.08 12.70 -6.55
CA PHE A 5 -6.76 11.48 -6.06
C PHE A 5 -7.75 10.93 -7.09
N LYS A 6 -8.52 11.81 -7.74
CA LYS A 6 -9.49 11.41 -8.78
C LYS A 6 -8.80 10.78 -9.98
N GLU A 7 -7.73 11.41 -10.47
CA GLU A 7 -6.97 10.91 -11.61
C GLU A 7 -6.25 9.61 -11.27
N PHE A 8 -5.67 9.50 -10.06
CA PHE A 8 -5.02 8.27 -9.61
C PHE A 8 -6.00 7.09 -9.56
N LYS A 9 -7.21 7.32 -9.01
CA LYS A 9 -8.28 6.33 -9.05
C LYS A 9 -8.73 6.02 -10.48
N TYR A 10 -8.87 7.02 -11.34
CA TYR A 10 -9.30 6.83 -12.72
C TYR A 10 -8.33 5.93 -13.50
N VAL A 11 -7.02 6.12 -13.30
CA VAL A 11 -5.98 5.31 -13.96
C VAL A 11 -5.89 3.90 -13.35
N PHE A 12 -5.94 3.78 -12.03
CA PHE A 12 -5.62 2.53 -11.33
C PHE A 12 -6.83 1.84 -10.67
N GLY A 13 -8.03 2.40 -10.76
CA GLY A 13 -9.25 1.79 -10.21
C GLY A 13 -9.17 1.52 -8.70
N ASN A 14 -9.71 0.38 -8.26
CA ASN A 14 -9.63 -0.07 -6.87
C ASN A 14 -8.20 -0.24 -6.34
N PRO A 15 -7.22 -0.80 -7.08
CA PRO A 15 -5.81 -0.72 -6.74
C PRO A 15 -5.34 0.68 -6.38
N GLY A 16 -5.78 1.70 -7.12
CA GLY A 16 -5.47 3.11 -6.81
C GLY A 16 -6.03 3.57 -5.47
N ILE A 17 -7.28 3.24 -5.17
CA ILE A 17 -7.88 3.53 -3.86
C ILE A 17 -7.09 2.88 -2.73
N ILE A 18 -6.75 1.59 -2.87
CA ILE A 18 -5.99 0.83 -1.87
C ILE A 18 -4.61 1.44 -1.65
N GLY A 19 -3.89 1.80 -2.73
CA GLY A 19 -2.59 2.47 -2.66
C GLY A 19 -2.65 3.82 -1.94
N LEU A 20 -3.69 4.62 -2.20
CA LEU A 20 -3.90 5.90 -1.51
C LEU A 20 -4.28 5.71 -0.03
N CYS A 21 -5.07 4.69 0.31
CA CYS A 21 -5.35 4.33 1.70
C CYS A 21 -4.08 3.86 2.43
N TYR A 22 -3.22 3.09 1.74
CA TYR A 22 -1.91 2.71 2.27
C TYR A 22 -1.06 3.95 2.56
N LEU A 23 -0.97 4.88 1.62
CA LEU A 23 -0.25 6.14 1.80
C LEU A 23 -0.82 6.94 2.97
N ALA A 24 -2.14 7.06 3.09
CA ALA A 24 -2.80 7.73 4.21
C ALA A 24 -2.46 7.07 5.55
N LYS A 25 -2.44 5.72 5.60
CA LYS A 25 -2.02 4.96 6.80
C LYS A 25 -0.60 5.30 7.23
N THR A 26 0.33 5.46 6.28
CA THR A 26 1.73 5.77 6.61
C THR A 26 1.93 7.19 7.19
N MET A 27 0.92 8.03 7.09
CA MET A 27 0.90 9.38 7.67
C MET A 27 0.25 9.45 9.05
N LEU A 28 -0.35 8.35 9.53
CA LEU A 28 -0.87 8.29 10.89
C LEU A 28 0.28 8.29 11.90
N PRO A 29 0.03 8.79 13.15
CA PRO A 29 1.05 8.75 14.18
C PRO A 29 1.50 7.31 14.43
N ASP A 30 2.81 7.14 14.55
CA ASP A 30 3.42 5.89 14.98
C ASP A 30 2.98 5.57 16.41
N ASN A 31 1.86 4.90 16.53
CA ASN A 31 1.39 4.42 17.80
C ASN A 31 1.71 2.93 17.89
N GLU A 32 2.89 2.62 18.43
CA GLU A 32 3.46 1.27 18.56
C GLU A 32 2.48 0.24 19.17
N ARG A 33 1.40 0.71 19.77
CA ARG A 33 0.39 -0.14 20.44
C ARG A 33 -0.74 -0.61 19.53
N TYR A 34 -0.95 0.01 18.37
CA TYR A 34 -2.18 -0.24 17.61
C TYR A 34 -1.98 -0.92 16.26
N TRP A 35 -0.89 -0.61 15.54
CA TRP A 35 -0.75 -1.10 14.18
C TRP A 35 0.66 -1.56 13.85
N GLN A 36 0.72 -2.70 13.22
CA GLN A 36 1.93 -3.15 12.53
C GLN A 36 2.08 -2.41 11.20
N ASN A 37 3.22 -2.54 10.55
CA ASN A 37 3.49 -1.92 9.26
C ASN A 37 3.23 -2.92 8.13
N PRO A 38 2.00 -3.03 7.58
CA PRO A 38 1.76 -3.94 6.48
C PRO A 38 2.66 -3.58 5.31
N ILE A 39 3.15 -4.60 4.65
CA ILE A 39 4.01 -4.48 3.49
C ILE A 39 3.12 -4.28 2.26
N LEU A 40 3.33 -3.24 1.48
CA LEU A 40 2.63 -3.11 0.21
C LEU A 40 3.30 -4.00 -0.84
N TYR A 41 2.56 -4.98 -1.36
CA TYR A 41 3.03 -5.87 -2.40
C TYR A 41 2.25 -5.65 -3.70
N VAL A 42 2.95 -5.18 -4.75
CA VAL A 42 2.36 -4.85 -6.05
C VAL A 42 2.81 -5.86 -7.08
N THR A 43 1.89 -6.65 -7.60
CA THR A 43 2.15 -7.63 -8.65
C THR A 43 1.54 -7.24 -9.99
N GLY A 44 1.93 -7.96 -11.02
CA GLY A 44 1.41 -7.85 -12.36
C GLY A 44 2.40 -8.36 -13.40
N VAL A 45 1.93 -8.68 -14.60
CA VAL A 45 2.78 -9.09 -15.72
C VAL A 45 3.79 -8.01 -16.09
N LYS A 46 4.75 -8.36 -16.91
CA LYS A 46 5.72 -7.39 -17.44
C LYS A 46 4.97 -6.25 -18.15
N ALA A 47 5.39 -5.01 -17.88
CA ALA A 47 4.77 -3.79 -18.40
C ALA A 47 3.34 -3.50 -17.88
N SER A 48 2.87 -4.12 -16.81
CA SER A 48 1.56 -3.80 -16.18
C SER A 48 1.53 -2.46 -15.43
N GLY A 49 2.62 -1.71 -15.40
CA GLY A 49 2.68 -0.41 -14.74
C GLY A 49 3.02 -0.43 -13.24
N LYS A 50 3.53 -1.55 -12.69
CA LYS A 50 3.88 -1.67 -11.26
C LYS A 50 4.77 -0.55 -10.75
N THR A 51 5.91 -0.35 -11.42
CA THR A 51 6.89 0.67 -11.07
C THR A 51 6.28 2.07 -11.15
N GLU A 52 5.47 2.34 -12.19
CA GLU A 52 4.78 3.62 -12.33
C GLU A 52 3.70 3.84 -11.26
N PHE A 53 2.96 2.79 -10.89
CA PHE A 53 2.02 2.82 -9.78
C PHE A 53 2.71 3.23 -8.48
N VAL A 54 3.79 2.52 -8.12
CA VAL A 54 4.55 2.78 -6.90
C VAL A 54 5.18 4.17 -6.93
N ASN A 55 5.86 4.53 -8.02
CA ASN A 55 6.49 5.83 -8.16
C ASN A 55 5.47 6.97 -8.07
N SER A 56 4.31 6.83 -8.72
CA SER A 56 3.24 7.82 -8.64
C SER A 56 2.66 7.95 -7.24
N MET A 57 2.47 6.83 -6.54
CA MET A 57 1.99 6.82 -5.16
C MET A 57 2.99 7.50 -4.21
N LEU A 58 4.29 7.21 -4.36
CA LEU A 58 5.34 7.70 -3.45
C LEU A 58 5.84 9.12 -3.78
N LYS A 59 5.37 9.75 -4.86
CA LYS A 59 5.79 11.11 -5.28
C LYS A 59 5.64 12.20 -4.24
N ASN A 60 4.87 11.96 -3.19
CA ASN A 60 4.70 12.88 -2.07
C ASN A 60 5.92 13.00 -1.16
N TYR A 61 6.87 12.11 -1.33
CA TYR A 61 8.06 12.02 -0.52
C TYR A 61 9.27 12.47 -1.33
N THR A 62 10.22 13.08 -0.66
CA THR A 62 11.48 13.52 -1.27
C THR A 62 12.39 12.32 -1.57
N GLU A 63 13.37 12.50 -2.44
CA GLU A 63 14.38 11.47 -2.74
C GLU A 63 15.15 11.00 -1.51
N THR A 64 15.27 11.84 -0.47
CA THR A 64 15.89 11.47 0.81
C THR A 64 14.99 10.64 1.71
N GLU A 65 13.67 10.64 1.46
CA GLU A 65 12.67 9.87 2.21
C GLU A 65 12.36 8.52 1.56
N ILE A 66 12.77 8.32 0.31
CA ILE A 66 12.54 7.09 -0.45
C ILE A 66 13.88 6.52 -0.89
N TYR A 67 14.11 5.24 -0.61
CA TYR A 67 15.17 4.48 -1.24
C TYR A 67 14.54 3.40 -2.13
N SER A 68 14.81 3.47 -3.43
CA SER A 68 14.34 2.47 -4.39
C SER A 68 15.51 1.64 -4.89
N ALA A 69 15.40 0.32 -4.74
CA ALA A 69 16.42 -0.61 -5.13
C ALA A 69 15.84 -1.69 -6.05
N LYS A 70 16.52 -1.97 -7.15
CA LYS A 70 16.16 -3.07 -8.03
C LYS A 70 16.63 -4.40 -7.43
N PHE A 71 15.73 -5.37 -7.29
CA PHE A 71 16.05 -6.69 -6.78
C PHE A 71 17.16 -7.36 -7.62
N GLY A 72 18.15 -7.94 -6.93
CA GLY A 72 19.32 -8.54 -7.59
C GLY A 72 20.43 -7.56 -7.98
N HIS A 73 20.20 -6.24 -7.90
CA HIS A 73 21.22 -5.20 -8.13
C HIS A 73 21.68 -4.52 -6.84
N CYS A 74 21.05 -4.84 -5.72
CA CYS A 74 21.39 -4.31 -4.41
C CYS A 74 21.94 -5.41 -3.49
N LYS A 75 22.89 -5.04 -2.63
CA LYS A 75 23.38 -5.94 -1.59
C LYS A 75 22.35 -5.97 -0.45
N TYR A 76 21.93 -7.17 -0.11
CA TYR A 76 20.99 -7.42 0.99
C TYR A 76 21.39 -6.71 2.30
N GLU A 77 22.65 -6.85 2.70
CA GLU A 77 23.16 -6.29 3.95
C GLU A 77 23.12 -4.77 4.00
N SER A 78 23.41 -4.08 2.88
CA SER A 78 23.31 -2.63 2.80
C SER A 78 21.85 -2.18 2.99
N LEU A 79 20.92 -2.83 2.30
CA LEU A 79 19.48 -2.51 2.46
C LEU A 79 18.99 -2.75 3.87
N ARG A 80 19.40 -3.87 4.48
CA ARG A 80 19.04 -4.20 5.85
C ARG A 80 19.59 -3.19 6.84
N HIS A 81 20.83 -2.73 6.64
CA HIS A 81 21.46 -1.69 7.44
C HIS A 81 20.67 -0.39 7.32
N ASP A 82 20.47 0.13 6.09
CA ASP A 82 19.79 1.39 5.83
C ASP A 82 18.34 1.37 6.36
N PHE A 83 17.67 0.23 6.25
CA PHE A 83 16.32 0.07 6.76
C PHE A 83 16.25 0.07 8.28
N ARG A 84 17.27 -0.46 8.96
CA ARG A 84 17.36 -0.55 10.43
C ARG A 84 17.87 0.71 11.09
N GLU A 85 18.64 1.54 10.39
CA GLU A 85 19.13 2.79 10.96
C GLU A 85 17.99 3.75 11.29
N GLN A 86 17.92 4.13 12.59
CA GLN A 86 16.85 5.02 13.08
C GLN A 86 17.09 6.50 12.74
N ASN A 87 18.33 6.89 12.42
CA ASN A 87 18.74 8.28 12.22
C ASN A 87 18.64 8.76 10.76
N THR A 88 18.03 7.99 9.88
CA THR A 88 17.85 8.39 8.47
C THR A 88 16.50 9.06 8.26
N ASN A 89 16.43 10.01 7.33
CA ASN A 89 15.15 10.59 6.87
C ASN A 89 14.32 9.59 6.05
N LEU A 90 14.82 8.37 5.85
CA LEU A 90 14.19 7.33 5.08
C LEU A 90 12.85 6.91 5.70
N LYS A 91 11.78 7.03 4.93
CA LYS A 91 10.41 6.58 5.30
C LYS A 91 9.98 5.36 4.53
N PHE A 92 10.42 5.24 3.28
CA PHE A 92 10.06 4.14 2.40
C PHE A 92 11.28 3.44 1.84
N LEU A 93 11.24 2.12 1.88
CA LEU A 93 12.09 1.27 1.06
C LEU A 93 11.21 0.63 -0.02
N HIS A 94 11.55 0.84 -1.28
CA HIS A 94 10.94 0.17 -2.41
C HIS A 94 11.90 -0.85 -3.01
N ILE A 95 11.53 -2.12 -2.98
CA ILE A 95 12.26 -3.20 -3.66
C ILE A 95 11.51 -3.51 -4.94
N ASP A 96 12.10 -3.10 -6.06
CA ASP A 96 11.49 -3.25 -7.39
C ASP A 96 11.97 -4.51 -8.11
N ASP A 97 11.10 -5.06 -8.96
CA ASP A 97 11.37 -6.14 -9.90
C ASP A 97 11.78 -7.47 -9.24
N ILE A 98 11.05 -7.89 -8.20
CA ILE A 98 11.20 -9.26 -7.66
C ILE A 98 10.68 -10.25 -8.71
N ASN A 99 11.61 -10.81 -9.48
CA ASN A 99 11.36 -11.72 -10.61
C ASN A 99 11.90 -13.13 -10.40
N LYS A 100 12.46 -13.42 -9.23
CA LYS A 100 13.01 -14.72 -8.83
C LYS A 100 12.52 -15.08 -7.43
N PRO A 101 12.49 -16.36 -7.08
CA PRO A 101 12.19 -16.80 -5.72
C PRO A 101 13.09 -16.09 -4.70
N LEU A 102 12.49 -15.67 -3.59
CA LEU A 102 13.22 -15.06 -2.48
C LEU A 102 14.08 -16.13 -1.79
N THR A 103 15.32 -15.76 -1.44
CA THR A 103 16.11 -16.56 -0.49
C THR A 103 15.52 -16.44 0.91
N LEU A 104 15.91 -17.34 1.81
CA LEU A 104 15.46 -17.29 3.22
C LEU A 104 15.80 -15.93 3.85
N GLU A 105 16.98 -15.40 3.59
CA GLU A 105 17.42 -14.09 4.13
C GLU A 105 16.51 -12.94 3.67
N TRP A 106 16.15 -12.89 2.39
CA TRP A 106 15.24 -11.90 1.85
C TRP A 106 13.85 -12.05 2.44
N THR A 107 13.37 -13.28 2.56
CA THR A 107 12.06 -13.57 3.16
C THR A 107 11.98 -13.09 4.60
N GLU A 108 12.99 -13.40 5.41
CA GLU A 108 13.06 -12.96 6.82
C GLU A 108 13.23 -11.44 6.95
N PHE A 109 13.99 -10.80 6.06
CA PHE A 109 14.08 -9.35 6.03
C PHE A 109 12.74 -8.70 5.73
N ILE A 110 12.03 -9.16 4.70
CA ILE A 110 10.73 -8.62 4.32
C ILE A 110 9.73 -8.85 5.47
N LYS A 111 9.69 -10.04 6.08
CA LYS A 111 8.86 -10.32 7.25
C LYS A 111 9.16 -9.38 8.42
N SER A 112 10.44 -9.07 8.66
CA SER A 112 10.86 -8.18 9.75
C SER A 112 10.39 -6.75 9.56
N ALA A 113 10.22 -6.30 8.32
CA ALA A 113 9.74 -4.95 8.01
C ALA A 113 8.28 -4.71 8.46
N TYR A 114 7.53 -5.78 8.74
CA TYR A 114 6.19 -5.71 9.30
C TYR A 114 6.16 -5.24 10.75
N GLU A 115 7.26 -5.41 11.47
CA GLU A 115 7.35 -5.05 12.88
C GLU A 115 7.39 -3.52 13.07
N PRO A 116 6.68 -2.97 14.07
CA PRO A 116 6.52 -1.53 14.24
C PRO A 116 7.82 -0.79 14.62
N PHE A 117 8.86 -1.52 15.02
CA PHE A 117 10.13 -0.94 15.48
C PHE A 117 10.85 -0.10 14.42
N TYR A 118 10.62 -0.38 13.13
CA TYR A 118 11.42 0.25 12.10
C TYR A 118 10.92 1.63 11.67
N ARG A 119 9.70 2.05 12.02
CA ARG A 119 9.09 3.32 11.61
C ARG A 119 9.23 3.63 10.11
N LYS A 120 9.50 2.61 9.31
CA LYS A 120 9.71 2.67 7.87
C LYS A 120 8.76 1.71 7.19
N HIS A 121 8.35 2.08 6.00
CA HIS A 121 7.39 1.30 5.24
C HIS A 121 8.10 0.59 4.10
N LEU A 122 7.77 -0.69 3.92
CA LEU A 122 8.30 -1.50 2.83
C LEU A 122 7.25 -1.62 1.73
N VAL A 123 7.67 -1.26 0.52
CA VAL A 123 6.93 -1.51 -0.73
C VAL A 123 7.74 -2.50 -1.56
N VAL A 124 7.07 -3.51 -2.05
CA VAL A 124 7.67 -4.55 -2.89
C VAL A 124 6.89 -4.62 -4.19
N SER A 125 7.58 -4.64 -5.32
CA SER A 125 6.95 -4.85 -6.62
C SER A 125 7.64 -5.94 -7.42
N GLY A 126 6.86 -6.73 -8.18
CA GLY A 126 7.44 -7.81 -8.96
C GLY A 126 6.43 -8.75 -9.61
N HIS A 127 6.96 -9.88 -10.09
CA HIS A 127 6.16 -10.95 -10.71
C HIS A 127 6.09 -12.20 -9.83
N GLN A 128 6.89 -12.27 -8.78
CA GLN A 128 6.98 -13.44 -7.92
C GLN A 128 5.70 -13.61 -7.12
N ASP A 129 5.14 -14.80 -7.10
CA ASP A 129 4.03 -15.14 -6.21
C ASP A 129 4.55 -15.39 -4.78
N LEU A 130 4.24 -14.47 -3.86
CA LEU A 130 4.61 -14.59 -2.45
C LEU A 130 3.60 -15.42 -1.64
N SER A 131 2.47 -15.83 -2.22
CA SER A 131 1.43 -16.56 -1.49
C SER A 131 1.88 -17.96 -1.06
N ASN A 132 3.00 -18.46 -1.60
CA ASN A 132 3.61 -19.72 -1.17
C ASN A 132 4.16 -19.67 0.26
N ASP A 133 4.52 -18.51 0.77
CA ASP A 133 4.85 -18.29 2.17
C ASP A 133 3.67 -17.61 2.87
N VAL A 134 2.82 -18.41 3.52
CA VAL A 134 1.63 -17.95 4.25
C VAL A 134 1.97 -16.87 5.27
N ALA A 135 3.08 -17.05 6.00
CA ALA A 135 3.51 -16.11 7.03
C ALA A 135 3.96 -14.76 6.44
N LEU A 136 4.59 -14.77 5.27
CA LEU A 136 4.95 -13.54 4.55
C LEU A 136 3.68 -12.90 3.94
N TYR A 137 2.88 -13.69 3.24
CA TYR A 137 1.73 -13.18 2.50
C TYR A 137 0.67 -12.54 3.41
N SER A 138 0.44 -13.11 4.60
CA SER A 138 -0.48 -12.52 5.59
C SER A 138 -0.01 -11.17 6.15
N ARG A 139 1.27 -10.82 5.97
CA ARG A 139 1.85 -9.52 6.36
C ARG A 139 1.75 -8.46 5.27
N THR A 140 1.26 -8.83 4.10
CA THR A 140 1.17 -7.93 2.95
C THR A 140 -0.23 -7.36 2.75
N ILE A 141 -0.28 -6.21 2.08
CA ILE A 141 -1.44 -5.74 1.32
C ILE A 141 -1.12 -6.03 -0.14
N HIS A 142 -1.76 -7.01 -0.71
CA HIS A 142 -1.47 -7.46 -2.07
C HIS A 142 -2.34 -6.73 -3.10
N ILE A 143 -1.72 -5.94 -3.95
CA ILE A 143 -2.31 -5.28 -5.12
C ILE A 143 -1.87 -6.02 -6.37
N ASP A 144 -2.84 -6.47 -7.16
CA ASP A 144 -2.62 -7.13 -8.44
C ASP A 144 -3.07 -6.21 -9.58
N LEU A 145 -2.11 -5.82 -10.44
CA LEU A 145 -2.37 -4.93 -11.57
C LEU A 145 -2.73 -5.67 -12.87
N ASP A 146 -2.71 -7.00 -12.91
CA ASP A 146 -3.05 -7.75 -14.11
C ASP A 146 -4.52 -7.66 -14.47
N ASN A 147 -5.35 -7.38 -13.47
CA ASN A 147 -6.80 -7.29 -13.62
C ASN A 147 -7.31 -5.85 -13.52
N LEU A 148 -6.49 -4.85 -13.85
CA LEU A 148 -6.92 -3.44 -13.81
C LEU A 148 -8.20 -3.18 -14.59
N TYR A 149 -8.40 -3.83 -15.73
CA TYR A 149 -9.60 -3.70 -16.55
C TYR A 149 -10.90 -4.10 -15.82
N LEU A 150 -10.81 -5.00 -14.82
CA LEU A 150 -11.97 -5.40 -14.01
C LEU A 150 -12.41 -4.31 -13.02
N TYR A 151 -11.54 -3.34 -12.78
CA TYR A 151 -11.76 -2.27 -11.81
C TYR A 151 -12.00 -0.91 -12.48
N GLN A 152 -11.98 -0.89 -13.80
CA GLN A 152 -12.23 0.33 -14.56
C GLN A 152 -13.74 0.54 -14.72
N PRO A 153 -14.21 1.79 -14.74
CA PRO A 153 -15.61 2.07 -14.98
C PRO A 153 -16.02 1.68 -16.41
N ASP A 154 -17.29 1.35 -16.61
CA ASP A 154 -17.83 0.96 -17.92
C ASP A 154 -17.58 1.99 -19.02
N ASN A 155 -17.38 3.26 -18.66
CA ASN A 155 -17.09 4.38 -19.56
C ASN A 155 -15.58 4.73 -19.60
N PHE A 156 -14.70 3.78 -19.35
CA PHE A 156 -13.26 4.00 -19.40
C PHE A 156 -12.81 4.43 -20.81
N ASP A 157 -12.18 5.59 -20.90
CA ASP A 157 -11.56 6.11 -22.12
C ASP A 157 -10.04 6.10 -21.99
N ALA A 158 -9.37 5.35 -22.86
CA ALA A 158 -7.91 5.24 -22.87
C ALA A 158 -7.19 6.58 -23.11
N ARG A 159 -7.81 7.52 -23.84
CA ARG A 159 -7.23 8.86 -24.06
C ARG A 159 -7.31 9.70 -22.79
N GLU A 160 -8.44 9.65 -22.11
CA GLU A 160 -8.61 10.32 -20.81
C GLU A 160 -7.70 9.69 -19.76
N ALA A 161 -7.55 8.36 -19.75
CA ALA A 161 -6.61 7.67 -18.86
C ALA A 161 -5.15 8.10 -19.11
N LEU A 162 -4.75 8.28 -20.37
CA LEU A 162 -3.42 8.80 -20.70
C LEU A 162 -3.24 10.24 -20.21
N LYS A 163 -4.24 11.11 -20.36
CA LYS A 163 -4.20 12.49 -19.83
C LYS A 163 -4.10 12.49 -18.31
N ALA A 164 -4.91 11.68 -17.64
CA ALA A 164 -4.88 11.49 -16.19
C ALA A 164 -3.51 11.01 -15.70
N PHE A 165 -2.94 10.03 -16.39
CA PHE A 165 -1.61 9.51 -16.10
C PHE A 165 -0.52 10.59 -16.27
N LEU A 166 -0.56 11.36 -17.36
CA LEU A 166 0.38 12.47 -17.58
C LEU A 166 0.21 13.56 -16.52
N PHE A 167 -1.03 13.85 -16.10
CA PHE A 167 -1.29 14.76 -14.99
C PHE A 167 -0.65 14.25 -13.69
N ILE A 168 -0.85 13.00 -13.31
CA ILE A 168 -0.23 12.38 -12.14
C ILE A 168 1.29 12.48 -12.23
N ARG A 169 1.87 12.15 -13.38
CA ARG A 169 3.31 12.18 -13.61
C ARG A 169 3.91 13.58 -13.47
N ASN A 170 3.21 14.62 -13.93
CA ASN A 170 3.71 16.00 -13.95
C ASN A 170 3.47 16.77 -12.65
N ASN A 171 2.60 16.30 -11.75
CA ASN A 171 2.29 16.94 -10.48
C ASN A 171 3.00 16.28 -9.30
N ALA A 172 4.31 16.14 -9.40
CA ALA A 172 5.16 15.42 -8.45
C ALA A 172 5.33 16.12 -7.09
N GLU A 173 5.05 17.42 -6.97
CA GLU A 173 5.37 18.22 -5.79
C GLU A 173 4.22 18.37 -4.79
N LEU A 174 3.09 17.72 -5.04
CA LEU A 174 1.94 17.80 -4.16
C LEU A 174 2.14 16.93 -2.92
N ARG A 175 2.40 17.54 -1.79
CA ARG A 175 2.25 16.87 -0.49
C ARG A 175 0.78 16.55 -0.28
N LEU A 176 0.37 15.32 -0.59
CA LEU A 176 -1.03 14.87 -0.57
C LEU A 176 -1.60 14.85 0.85
N PHE A 177 -0.77 14.56 1.84
CA PHE A 177 -1.19 14.51 3.22
C PHE A 177 -0.30 15.39 4.09
N GLN A 178 -0.91 16.28 4.85
CA GLN A 178 -0.26 17.00 5.94
C GLN A 178 -0.88 16.52 7.24
N PHE A 179 -0.10 15.81 8.02
CA PHE A 179 -0.55 15.33 9.31
C PHE A 179 -0.72 16.50 10.29
N ARG A 180 -1.93 16.64 10.83
CA ARG A 180 -2.22 17.50 11.98
C ARG A 180 -2.60 16.58 13.13
N PRO A 181 -1.78 16.50 14.19
CA PRO A 181 -2.04 15.56 15.28
C PRO A 181 -3.38 15.86 15.95
N ASN A 182 -4.33 14.95 15.82
CA ASN A 182 -5.59 14.93 16.54
C ASN A 182 -5.81 13.52 17.11
N HIS A 183 -5.35 13.32 18.32
CA HIS A 183 -5.36 12.01 18.96
C HIS A 183 -6.77 11.42 19.09
N LEU A 184 -7.78 12.23 19.43
CA LEU A 184 -9.13 11.74 19.54
C LEU A 184 -9.72 11.32 18.18
N HIS A 185 -9.44 12.09 17.14
CA HIS A 185 -9.87 11.75 15.78
C HIS A 185 -9.18 10.48 15.30
N PHE A 186 -7.89 10.32 15.59
CA PHE A 186 -7.14 9.10 15.30
C PHE A 186 -7.77 7.87 15.99
N LEU A 187 -8.04 7.93 17.29
CA LEU A 187 -8.65 6.81 18.02
C LEU A 187 -10.04 6.45 17.46
N ARG A 188 -10.87 7.46 17.19
CA ARG A 188 -12.20 7.23 16.59
C ARG A 188 -12.12 6.56 15.23
N SER A 189 -11.20 7.01 14.37
CA SER A 189 -10.98 6.43 13.04
C SER A 189 -10.52 4.98 13.14
N THR A 190 -9.62 4.69 14.07
CA THR A 190 -9.10 3.35 14.36
C THR A 190 -10.20 2.39 14.80
N VAL A 191 -10.90 2.73 15.87
CA VAL A 191 -11.99 1.87 16.41
C VAL A 191 -13.10 1.65 15.37
N LYS A 192 -13.49 2.71 14.65
CA LYS A 192 -14.50 2.60 13.59
C LYS A 192 -14.04 1.65 12.46
N ALA A 193 -12.79 1.75 12.04
CA ALA A 193 -12.24 0.91 11.00
C ALA A 193 -12.18 -0.57 11.42
N GLU A 194 -11.76 -0.86 12.64
CA GLU A 194 -11.72 -2.22 13.19
C GLU A 194 -13.12 -2.86 13.21
N ILE A 195 -14.10 -2.15 13.75
CA ILE A 195 -15.50 -2.63 13.79
C ILE A 195 -16.00 -2.90 12.36
N MET A 196 -15.82 -1.97 11.43
CA MET A 196 -16.31 -2.12 10.07
C MET A 196 -15.67 -3.31 9.34
N ILE A 197 -14.37 -3.52 9.46
CA ILE A 197 -13.70 -4.65 8.82
C ILE A 197 -14.08 -5.97 9.50
N GLN A 198 -14.22 -6.00 10.82
CA GLN A 198 -14.66 -7.19 11.55
C GLN A 198 -16.08 -7.60 11.16
N ASP A 199 -17.00 -6.65 11.02
CA ASP A 199 -18.40 -6.92 10.68
C ASP A 199 -18.55 -7.39 9.22
N LEU A 200 -17.77 -6.81 8.29
CA LEU A 200 -17.86 -7.11 6.87
C LEU A 200 -17.07 -8.35 6.45
N CYS A 201 -16.02 -8.69 7.18
CA CYS A 201 -15.14 -9.83 6.88
C CYS A 201 -14.89 -10.69 8.13
N PRO A 202 -15.94 -11.20 8.81
CA PRO A 202 -15.80 -11.87 10.12
C PRO A 202 -14.94 -13.14 10.05
N ASN A 203 -14.94 -13.82 8.92
CA ASN A 203 -14.25 -15.11 8.73
C ASN A 203 -12.84 -14.97 8.11
N ALA A 204 -12.40 -13.77 7.82
CA ALA A 204 -11.07 -13.54 7.27
C ALA A 204 -9.98 -13.74 8.34
N GLU A 205 -8.76 -14.02 7.90
CA GLU A 205 -7.59 -14.17 8.78
C GLU A 205 -7.34 -12.88 9.56
N ASP A 206 -7.10 -12.99 10.88
CA ASP A 206 -7.06 -11.84 11.80
C ASP A 206 -5.97 -10.82 11.44
N ARG A 207 -4.81 -11.27 10.99
CA ARG A 207 -3.73 -10.37 10.57
C ARG A 207 -4.11 -9.59 9.32
N LEU A 208 -4.79 -10.22 8.36
CA LEU A 208 -5.33 -9.51 7.20
C LEU A 208 -6.38 -8.49 7.62
N LYS A 209 -7.31 -8.85 8.51
CA LYS A 209 -8.30 -7.90 9.05
C LYS A 209 -7.61 -6.68 9.66
N SER A 210 -6.60 -6.89 10.50
CA SER A 210 -5.81 -5.81 11.11
C SER A 210 -5.13 -4.93 10.06
N ASN A 211 -4.51 -5.53 9.05
CA ASN A 211 -3.85 -4.79 7.97
C ASN A 211 -4.85 -3.87 7.23
N TYR A 212 -6.01 -4.43 6.83
CA TYR A 212 -7.01 -3.66 6.08
C TYR A 212 -7.76 -2.65 6.95
N ALA A 213 -7.97 -2.93 8.23
CA ALA A 213 -8.48 -1.97 9.18
C ALA A 213 -7.55 -0.76 9.32
N SER A 214 -6.23 -0.98 9.32
CA SER A 214 -5.26 0.12 9.36
C SER A 214 -5.34 1.03 8.14
N LEU A 215 -5.58 0.47 6.94
CA LEU A 215 -5.78 1.26 5.72
C LEU A 215 -7.08 2.07 5.80
N LEU A 216 -8.16 1.44 6.26
CA LEU A 216 -9.44 2.12 6.43
C LEU A 216 -9.34 3.23 7.48
N ALA A 217 -8.60 3.02 8.57
CA ALA A 217 -8.35 4.06 9.58
C ALA A 217 -7.61 5.26 8.98
N GLY A 218 -6.59 5.00 8.13
CA GLY A 218 -5.90 6.05 7.37
C GLY A 218 -6.86 6.85 6.49
N TYR A 219 -7.71 6.18 5.74
CA TYR A 219 -8.74 6.85 4.95
C TYR A 219 -9.71 7.66 5.82
N LEU A 220 -10.27 7.07 6.89
CA LEU A 220 -11.23 7.75 7.75
C LEU A 220 -10.64 8.98 8.45
N TYR A 221 -9.34 8.93 8.76
CA TYR A 221 -8.63 10.07 9.34
C TYR A 221 -8.49 11.24 8.36
N PHE A 222 -8.33 10.97 7.07
CA PHE A 222 -8.17 11.96 6.00
C PHE A 222 -9.39 12.06 5.08
N ALA A 223 -10.56 11.61 5.53
CA ALA A 223 -11.77 11.55 4.70
C ALA A 223 -12.26 12.93 4.22
N ASP A 224 -11.90 14.00 4.90
CA ASP A 224 -12.20 15.38 4.52
C ASP A 224 -11.42 15.86 3.27
N ILE A 225 -10.30 15.23 2.96
CA ILE A 225 -9.46 15.58 1.80
C ILE A 225 -9.45 14.52 0.70
N MET A 226 -9.81 13.26 1.01
CA MET A 226 -9.91 12.18 0.04
C MET A 226 -11.30 12.18 -0.63
N PRO A 227 -11.40 12.41 -1.95
CA PRO A 227 -12.68 12.63 -2.63
C PRO A 227 -13.43 11.32 -2.96
N PHE A 228 -13.34 10.33 -2.09
CA PHE A 228 -13.99 9.03 -2.26
C PHE A 228 -15.13 8.88 -1.26
N ALA A 229 -16.22 8.25 -1.68
CA ALA A 229 -17.28 7.87 -0.75
C ALA A 229 -16.78 6.73 0.17
N VAL A 230 -17.20 6.75 1.44
CA VAL A 230 -16.83 5.70 2.42
C VAL A 230 -17.15 4.31 1.88
N ASN A 231 -18.36 4.11 1.33
CA ASN A 231 -18.78 2.82 0.78
C ASN A 231 -17.88 2.35 -0.37
N GLU A 232 -17.40 3.25 -1.20
CA GLU A 232 -16.50 2.93 -2.29
C GLU A 232 -15.15 2.41 -1.78
N VAL A 233 -14.57 3.09 -0.79
CA VAL A 233 -13.32 2.68 -0.16
C VAL A 233 -13.49 1.34 0.57
N VAL A 234 -14.56 1.20 1.34
CA VAL A 234 -14.87 -0.05 2.05
C VAL A 234 -15.01 -1.20 1.08
N ASN A 235 -15.74 -1.03 -0.03
CA ASN A 235 -15.90 -2.07 -1.05
C ASN A 235 -14.56 -2.46 -1.68
N ALA A 236 -13.69 -1.49 -2.01
CA ALA A 236 -12.37 -1.77 -2.56
C ALA A 236 -11.49 -2.57 -1.58
N LEU A 237 -11.48 -2.17 -0.31
CA LEU A 237 -10.69 -2.82 0.74
C LEU A 237 -11.20 -4.23 1.05
N THR A 238 -12.51 -4.41 1.26
CA THR A 238 -13.11 -5.71 1.61
C THR A 238 -13.04 -6.70 0.46
N TYR A 239 -13.22 -6.25 -0.78
CA TYR A 239 -13.03 -7.09 -1.96
C TYR A 239 -11.59 -7.64 -2.02
N ASN A 240 -10.61 -6.76 -1.85
CA ASN A 240 -9.19 -7.17 -1.92
C ASN A 240 -8.79 -8.05 -0.73
N LEU A 241 -9.29 -7.77 0.48
CA LEU A 241 -9.11 -8.61 1.67
C LEU A 241 -9.64 -10.02 1.42
N ASN A 242 -10.89 -10.15 0.98
CA ASN A 242 -11.52 -11.46 0.74
C ASN A 242 -10.81 -12.25 -0.37
N ARG A 243 -10.33 -11.57 -1.41
CA ARG A 243 -9.50 -12.17 -2.46
C ARG A 243 -8.21 -12.74 -1.88
N GLN A 244 -7.51 -11.96 -1.07
CA GLN A 244 -6.25 -12.34 -0.45
C GLN A 244 -6.45 -13.47 0.57
N ASP A 245 -7.47 -13.41 1.40
CA ASP A 245 -7.84 -14.46 2.35
C ASP A 245 -8.19 -15.79 1.66
N THR A 246 -8.92 -15.70 0.54
CA THR A 246 -9.23 -16.87 -0.29
C THR A 246 -7.97 -17.54 -0.84
N GLN A 247 -6.97 -16.75 -1.23
CA GLN A 247 -5.69 -17.26 -1.70
C GLN A 247 -4.91 -17.93 -0.56
N LEU A 248 -4.95 -17.40 0.66
CA LEU A 248 -4.33 -18.03 1.83
C LEU A 248 -4.98 -19.36 2.18
N LYS A 249 -6.31 -19.47 2.13
CA LYS A 249 -7.06 -20.68 2.51
C LYS A 249 -6.97 -21.81 1.49
N LYS A 250 -6.56 -21.53 0.26
CA LYS A 250 -6.36 -22.57 -0.78
C LYS A 250 -5.05 -23.35 -0.63
N ARG A 251 -4.23 -23.00 0.34
CA ARG A 251 -2.90 -23.59 0.59
C ARG A 251 -2.81 -24.26 1.94
#